data_dd30e34f686a7f52c8279732d7583e66
#
_entry.id   dd30e34f686a7f52c8279732d7583e66
#
_cell.length_a   1.000
_cell.length_b   1.000
_cell.length_c   1.000
_cell.angle_alpha   90.00
_cell.angle_beta   90.00
_cell.angle_gamma   90.00
#
_symmetry.space_group_name_H-M   'P 1'
#
loop_
_entity.id
_entity.type
_entity.pdbx_description
1 polymer ?
#
loop_
_entity_poly.entity_id
_entity_poly.type
_entity_poly.pdbx_seq_one_letter_code
_entity_poly.pdbx_strand_id
1 'polypeptide(L)'
;MASKIKFPDGREVDIHEVISFMYGLGIGEVEVLHVLLSRGQEYSADELAEVLKVSKASVNKALNTLLSKGLIEREKIITDGKKGRPVYMYRANKELVSKKLSEDVYKLILNTRDTLKKTLVEKKKVILE
;
A
#
# COMPACT_ATOMS: atom_id res chain seq x y z
N MET A 1 3.54 -4.71 19.19
CA MET A 1 4.43 -4.83 18.03
C MET A 1 4.81 -3.47 17.50
N ALA A 2 6.08 -3.27 17.30
CA ALA A 2 6.55 -1.97 16.87
C ALA A 2 6.20 -1.72 15.41
N SER A 3 5.37 -0.74 15.17
CA SER A 3 5.06 -0.30 13.82
C SER A 3 5.56 1.12 13.59
N LYS A 4 6.44 1.59 14.47
CA LYS A 4 6.97 2.94 14.41
C LYS A 4 8.37 2.97 13.84
N ILE A 5 8.63 3.99 13.03
CA ILE A 5 9.95 4.22 12.45
C ILE A 5 10.50 5.50 13.07
N LYS A 6 11.75 5.42 13.53
CA LYS A 6 12.39 6.60 14.11
C LYS A 6 13.00 7.44 12.99
N PHE A 7 12.60 8.70 12.93
CA PHE A 7 13.12 9.64 11.96
C PHE A 7 14.36 10.35 12.52
N PRO A 8 15.16 10.98 11.64
CA PRO A 8 16.41 11.60 12.07
C PRO A 8 16.25 12.67 13.15
N ASP A 9 15.08 13.33 13.22
CA ASP A 9 14.82 14.36 14.21
C ASP A 9 14.29 13.78 15.51
N GLY A 10 14.24 12.45 15.64
CA GLY A 10 13.77 11.78 16.83
C GLY A 10 12.30 11.45 16.87
N ARG A 11 11.52 11.95 15.91
CA ARG A 11 10.10 11.60 15.84
C ARG A 11 9.93 10.12 15.53
N GLU A 12 8.87 9.55 16.05
CA GLU A 12 8.46 8.20 15.69
C GLU A 12 7.23 8.30 14.83
N VAL A 13 7.32 7.72 13.63
CA VAL A 13 6.26 7.80 12.62
C VAL A 13 5.75 6.40 12.34
N ASP A 14 4.43 6.25 12.26
CA ASP A 14 3.82 4.97 11.98
C ASP A 14 4.20 4.49 10.58
N ILE A 15 4.52 3.19 10.46
CA ILE A 15 4.92 2.61 9.18
C ILE A 15 3.85 2.82 8.10
N HIS A 16 2.57 2.88 8.49
CA HIS A 16 1.49 3.09 7.52
C HIS A 16 1.58 4.46 6.86
N GLU A 17 2.06 5.47 7.58
CA GLU A 17 2.25 6.79 6.98
C GLU A 17 3.36 6.78 5.95
N VAL A 18 4.42 6.03 6.22
CA VAL A 18 5.53 5.90 5.29
C VAL A 18 5.07 5.18 4.02
N ILE A 19 4.34 4.09 4.18
CA ILE A 19 3.79 3.34 3.05
C ILE A 19 2.85 4.23 2.24
N SER A 20 1.99 4.96 2.92
CA SER A 20 1.05 5.87 2.28
C SER A 20 1.80 6.90 1.42
N PHE A 21 2.84 7.48 1.98
CA PHE A 21 3.63 8.48 1.27
C PHE A 21 4.35 7.87 0.06
N MET A 22 4.95 6.70 0.25
CA MET A 22 5.72 6.05 -0.83
C MET A 22 4.88 5.70 -2.05
N TYR A 23 3.65 5.29 -1.84
CA TYR A 23 2.81 4.80 -2.93
C TYR A 23 1.67 5.74 -3.28
N GLY A 24 1.60 6.89 -2.63
CA GLY A 24 0.52 7.84 -2.88
C GLY A 24 -0.83 7.31 -2.49
N LEU A 25 -0.91 6.62 -1.35
CA LEU A 25 -2.16 6.03 -0.90
C LEU A 25 -2.91 6.96 0.05
N GLY A 26 -4.23 6.92 -0.04
CA GLY A 26 -5.07 7.62 0.93
C GLY A 26 -5.39 6.71 2.11
N ILE A 27 -6.14 7.25 3.06
CA ILE A 27 -6.51 6.52 4.27
C ILE A 27 -7.29 5.26 3.92
N GLY A 28 -8.20 5.34 2.97
CA GLY A 28 -9.03 4.18 2.59
C GLY A 28 -8.20 3.02 2.08
N GLU A 29 -7.23 3.30 1.22
CA GLU A 29 -6.36 2.25 0.68
C GLU A 29 -5.49 1.63 1.77
N VAL A 30 -4.95 2.47 2.66
CA VAL A 30 -4.12 1.98 3.75
C VAL A 30 -4.92 1.06 4.68
N GLU A 31 -6.17 1.43 4.97
CA GLU A 31 -7.01 0.61 5.82
C GLU A 31 -7.33 -0.74 5.21
N VAL A 32 -7.63 -0.77 3.91
CA VAL A 32 -7.88 -2.03 3.22
C VAL A 32 -6.63 -2.90 3.23
N LEU A 33 -5.50 -2.31 2.91
CA LEU A 33 -4.23 -3.05 2.91
C LEU A 33 -3.92 -3.60 4.31
N HIS A 34 -4.16 -2.79 5.33
CA HIS A 34 -3.91 -3.21 6.70
C HIS A 34 -4.76 -4.43 7.08
N VAL A 35 -6.04 -4.42 6.74
CA VAL A 35 -6.92 -5.56 7.03
C VAL A 35 -6.41 -6.81 6.32
N LEU A 36 -6.09 -6.70 5.05
CA LEU A 36 -5.64 -7.85 4.27
C LEU A 36 -4.33 -8.42 4.82
N LEU A 37 -3.41 -7.55 5.21
CA LEU A 37 -2.13 -8.00 5.75
C LEU A 37 -2.27 -8.56 7.16
N SER A 38 -3.02 -7.89 8.02
CA SER A 38 -3.09 -8.28 9.43
C SER A 38 -3.91 -9.52 9.65
N ARG A 39 -4.96 -9.73 8.87
CA ARG A 39 -5.80 -10.91 9.04
C ARG A 39 -5.33 -12.11 8.26
N GLY A 40 -4.57 -11.89 7.19
CA GLY A 40 -3.96 -12.97 6.43
C GLY A 40 -4.93 -13.89 5.73
N GLN A 41 -6.13 -13.42 5.41
CA GLN A 41 -7.11 -14.23 4.71
C GLN A 41 -7.70 -13.45 3.54
N GLU A 42 -8.41 -14.16 2.68
CA GLU A 42 -9.03 -13.56 1.51
C GLU A 42 -10.35 -12.92 1.86
N TYR A 43 -10.67 -11.84 1.17
CA TYR A 43 -11.92 -11.12 1.36
C TYR A 43 -12.49 -10.71 0.02
N SER A 44 -13.81 -10.76 -0.09
CA SER A 44 -14.51 -10.11 -1.21
C SER A 44 -14.65 -8.63 -0.89
N ALA A 45 -15.00 -7.85 -1.91
CA ALA A 45 -15.24 -6.42 -1.68
C ALA A 45 -16.39 -6.20 -0.70
N ASP A 46 -17.43 -7.03 -0.80
CA ASP A 46 -18.57 -6.91 0.12
C ASP A 46 -18.15 -7.15 1.56
N GLU A 47 -17.33 -8.18 1.77
CA GLU A 47 -16.85 -8.50 3.11
C GLU A 47 -15.99 -7.38 3.68
N LEU A 48 -15.14 -6.80 2.84
CA LEU A 48 -14.30 -5.68 3.28
C LEU A 48 -15.13 -4.46 3.62
N ALA A 49 -16.17 -4.19 2.83
CA ALA A 49 -17.06 -3.08 3.10
C ALA A 49 -17.71 -3.23 4.48
N GLU A 50 -18.10 -4.46 4.81
CA GLU A 50 -18.70 -4.76 6.11
C GLU A 50 -17.69 -4.60 7.25
N VAL A 51 -16.51 -5.15 7.07
CA VAL A 51 -15.46 -5.09 8.10
C VAL A 51 -15.08 -3.64 8.38
N LEU A 52 -14.92 -2.84 7.32
CA LEU A 52 -14.47 -1.46 7.46
C LEU A 52 -15.62 -0.47 7.66
N LYS A 53 -16.85 -0.94 7.51
CA LYS A 53 -18.06 -0.11 7.66
C LYS A 53 -18.04 1.08 6.72
N VAL A 54 -17.71 0.81 5.47
CA VAL A 54 -17.69 1.81 4.41
C VAL A 54 -18.47 1.27 3.22
N SER A 55 -18.70 2.13 2.22
CA SER A 55 -19.44 1.72 1.04
C SER A 55 -18.64 0.76 0.18
N LYS A 56 -19.35 -0.09 -0.57
CA LYS A 56 -18.71 -0.99 -1.51
C LYS A 56 -17.96 -0.21 -2.58
N ALA A 57 -18.51 0.93 -2.99
CA ALA A 57 -17.84 1.77 -3.98
C ALA A 57 -16.48 2.26 -3.49
N SER A 58 -16.41 2.67 -2.23
CA SER A 58 -15.14 3.10 -1.63
C SER A 58 -14.13 1.96 -1.59
N VAL A 59 -14.60 0.76 -1.21
CA VAL A 59 -13.73 -0.41 -1.15
C VAL A 59 -13.23 -0.78 -2.54
N ASN A 60 -14.10 -0.80 -3.53
CA ASN A 60 -13.70 -1.13 -4.90
C ASN A 60 -12.65 -0.16 -5.42
N LYS A 61 -12.82 1.12 -5.13
CA LYS A 61 -11.85 2.12 -5.55
C LYS A 61 -10.49 1.87 -4.89
N ALA A 62 -10.51 1.58 -3.60
CA ALA A 62 -9.27 1.29 -2.86
C ALA A 62 -8.60 0.02 -3.38
N LEU A 63 -9.38 -1.03 -3.64
CA LEU A 63 -8.85 -2.29 -4.15
C LEU A 63 -8.21 -2.11 -5.52
N ASN A 64 -8.85 -1.36 -6.39
CA ASN A 64 -8.30 -1.10 -7.73
C ASN A 64 -6.98 -0.35 -7.64
N THR A 65 -6.89 0.62 -6.75
CA THR A 65 -5.64 1.34 -6.54
C THR A 65 -4.55 0.42 -6.04
N LEU A 66 -4.85 -0.40 -5.03
CA LEU A 66 -3.86 -1.32 -4.48
C LEU A 66 -3.41 -2.37 -5.49
N LEU A 67 -4.33 -2.85 -6.33
CA LEU A 67 -3.97 -3.76 -7.40
C LEU A 67 -3.02 -3.11 -8.38
N SER A 68 -3.30 -1.86 -8.76
CA SER A 68 -2.47 -1.14 -9.72
C SER A 68 -1.07 -0.88 -9.17
N LYS A 69 -0.93 -0.79 -7.86
CA LYS A 69 0.37 -0.59 -7.22
C LYS A 69 1.11 -1.91 -6.97
N GLY A 70 0.46 -3.04 -7.26
CA GLY A 70 1.09 -4.35 -7.05
C GLY A 70 1.17 -4.76 -5.60
N LEU A 71 0.33 -4.20 -4.73
CA LEU A 71 0.39 -4.50 -3.30
C LEU A 71 -0.55 -5.61 -2.87
N ILE A 72 -1.54 -5.92 -3.70
CA ILE A 72 -2.49 -7.00 -3.41
C ILE A 72 -2.72 -7.81 -4.66
N GLU A 73 -3.34 -8.97 -4.47
CA GLU A 73 -3.71 -9.88 -5.54
C GLU A 73 -5.19 -10.16 -5.47
N ARG A 74 -5.75 -10.59 -6.59
CA ARG A 74 -7.14 -11.04 -6.59
C ARG A 74 -7.27 -12.29 -7.42
N GLU A 75 -8.30 -13.06 -7.07
CA GLU A 75 -8.63 -14.27 -7.78
C GLU A 75 -10.11 -14.25 -8.11
N LYS A 76 -10.42 -14.62 -9.34
CA LYS A 76 -11.80 -14.68 -9.79
C LYS A 76 -12.36 -16.06 -9.45
N ILE A 77 -13.44 -16.07 -8.71
CA ILE A 77 -14.09 -17.32 -8.31
C ILE A 77 -15.46 -17.38 -8.99
N ILE A 78 -15.69 -18.44 -9.72
CA ILE A 78 -16.97 -18.66 -10.37
C ILE A 78 -17.76 -19.63 -9.50
N THR A 79 -18.91 -19.17 -9.02
CA THR A 79 -19.75 -19.97 -8.14
C THR A 79 -20.78 -20.73 -8.95
N ASP A 80 -20.85 -22.04 -8.73
CA ASP A 80 -21.84 -22.87 -9.40
C ASP A 80 -23.24 -22.39 -9.07
N GLY A 81 -24.12 -22.37 -10.09
CA GLY A 81 -25.51 -22.04 -9.90
C GLY A 81 -25.79 -20.56 -9.68
N LYS A 82 -24.80 -19.71 -9.78
CA LYS A 82 -24.98 -18.26 -9.60
C LYS A 82 -24.99 -17.53 -10.93
N LYS A 83 -25.48 -18.14 -11.96
CA LYS A 83 -25.66 -17.51 -13.28
C LYS A 83 -24.43 -16.80 -13.80
N GLY A 84 -23.29 -17.36 -13.55
CA GLY A 84 -22.06 -16.84 -14.12
C GLY A 84 -21.57 -15.54 -13.56
N ARG A 85 -22.06 -15.09 -12.43
CA ARG A 85 -21.53 -13.89 -11.80
C ARG A 85 -20.27 -14.23 -11.03
N PRO A 86 -19.12 -13.77 -11.50
CA PRO A 86 -17.87 -14.06 -10.78
C PRO A 86 -17.78 -13.19 -9.54
N VAL A 87 -17.15 -13.75 -8.52
CA VAL A 87 -16.81 -13.03 -7.31
C VAL A 87 -15.30 -12.94 -7.26
N TYR A 88 -14.78 -11.75 -7.00
CA TYR A 88 -13.35 -11.59 -6.81
C TYR A 88 -13.01 -11.66 -5.34
N MET A 89 -12.00 -12.45 -5.03
CA MET A 89 -11.46 -12.52 -3.68
C MET A 89 -10.09 -11.86 -3.70
N TYR A 90 -9.85 -11.02 -2.71
CA TYR A 90 -8.64 -10.21 -2.63
C TYR A 90 -7.79 -10.65 -1.46
N ARG A 91 -6.49 -10.62 -1.63
CA ARG A 91 -5.55 -10.99 -0.57
C ARG A 91 -4.26 -10.21 -0.71
N ALA A 92 -3.56 -10.10 0.41
CA ALA A 92 -2.22 -9.53 0.42
C ALA A 92 -1.28 -10.61 0.95
N ASN A 93 -0.29 -10.97 0.16
CA ASN A 93 0.70 -11.95 0.57
C ASN A 93 1.78 -11.22 1.39
N LYS A 94 1.84 -11.53 2.68
CA LYS A 94 2.75 -10.85 3.61
C LYS A 94 4.19 -10.86 3.14
N GLU A 95 4.65 -12.02 2.70
CA GLU A 95 6.05 -12.16 2.29
C GLU A 95 6.36 -11.38 1.03
N LEU A 96 5.48 -11.45 0.05
CA LEU A 96 5.67 -10.73 -1.21
C LEU A 96 5.58 -9.23 -1.00
N VAL A 97 4.63 -8.78 -0.18
CA VAL A 97 4.48 -7.36 0.11
C VAL A 97 5.70 -6.84 0.87
N SER A 98 6.15 -7.60 1.86
CA SER A 98 7.34 -7.23 2.63
C SER A 98 8.57 -7.09 1.73
N LYS A 99 8.74 -8.03 0.83
CA LYS A 99 9.86 -8.00 -0.11
C LYS A 99 9.76 -6.78 -1.02
N LYS A 100 8.55 -6.52 -1.56
CA LYS A 100 8.35 -5.38 -2.44
C LYS A 100 8.62 -4.07 -1.72
N LEU A 101 8.09 -3.94 -0.50
CA LEU A 101 8.31 -2.72 0.28
C LEU A 101 9.79 -2.49 0.55
N SER A 102 10.51 -3.55 0.93
CA SER A 102 11.94 -3.44 1.20
C SER A 102 12.72 -3.01 -0.03
N GLU A 103 12.39 -3.60 -1.17
CA GLU A 103 13.06 -3.24 -2.42
C GLU A 103 12.75 -1.80 -2.83
N ASP A 104 11.50 -1.39 -2.66
CA ASP A 104 11.09 -0.05 -3.05
C ASP A 104 11.70 1.01 -2.14
N VAL A 105 11.80 0.72 -0.84
CA VAL A 105 12.48 1.62 0.09
C VAL A 105 13.94 1.78 -0.30
N TYR A 106 14.60 0.69 -0.64
CA TYR A 106 16.00 0.73 -1.03
C TYR A 106 16.19 1.59 -2.29
N LYS A 107 15.32 1.40 -3.28
CA LYS A 107 15.36 2.21 -4.50
C LYS A 107 15.11 3.68 -4.20
N LEU A 108 14.17 3.94 -3.30
CA LEU A 108 13.88 5.31 -2.90
C LEU A 108 15.09 5.97 -2.25
N ILE A 109 15.80 5.24 -1.41
CA ILE A 109 17.01 5.74 -0.76
C ILE A 109 18.06 6.11 -1.82
N LEU A 110 18.30 5.22 -2.78
CA LEU A 110 19.28 5.47 -3.83
C LEU A 110 18.88 6.66 -4.69
N ASN A 111 17.62 6.72 -5.10
CA ASN A 111 17.13 7.82 -5.93
C ASN A 111 17.21 9.15 -5.19
N THR A 112 16.88 9.13 -3.91
CA THR A 112 16.95 10.33 -3.09
C THR A 112 18.37 10.83 -2.97
N ARG A 113 19.30 9.90 -2.69
CA ARG A 113 20.71 10.26 -2.58
C ARG A 113 21.24 10.87 -3.87
N ASP A 114 20.92 10.25 -5.01
CA ASP A 114 21.37 10.75 -6.30
C ASP A 114 20.80 12.13 -6.61
N THR A 115 19.52 12.30 -6.32
CA THR A 115 18.87 13.59 -6.55
C THR A 115 19.45 14.69 -5.67
N LEU A 116 19.70 14.36 -4.41
CA LEU A 116 20.32 15.33 -3.49
C LEU A 116 21.69 15.74 -4.00
N LYS A 117 22.48 14.77 -4.44
CA LYS A 117 23.81 15.06 -4.96
C LYS A 117 23.75 16.00 -6.16
N LYS A 118 22.87 15.70 -7.12
CA LYS A 118 22.74 16.53 -8.32
C LYS A 118 22.19 17.90 -8.03
N THR A 119 21.25 17.98 -7.11
CA THR A 119 20.52 19.23 -6.86
C THR A 119 21.24 20.14 -5.89
N LEU A 120 21.76 19.59 -4.80
CA LEU A 120 22.31 20.38 -3.70
C LEU A 120 23.83 20.50 -3.74
N VAL A 121 24.50 19.57 -4.39
CA VAL A 121 25.98 19.56 -4.39
C VAL A 121 26.55 19.99 -5.74
N GLU A 122 26.09 19.37 -6.82
CA GLU A 122 26.65 19.60 -8.15
C GLU A 122 26.13 20.87 -8.82
N LYS A 123 24.87 21.21 -8.60
CA LYS A 123 24.29 22.41 -9.17
C LYS A 123 24.61 23.58 -8.29
N LYS A 124 24.92 24.71 -8.97
CA LYS A 124 25.25 25.92 -8.23
C LYS A 124 24.05 26.57 -7.59
N LYS A 125 22.87 26.31 -8.11
CA LYS A 125 21.65 26.81 -7.51
C LYS A 125 21.07 25.78 -6.59
N VAL A 126 20.82 26.17 -5.36
CA VAL A 126 20.20 25.31 -4.36
C VAL A 126 18.71 25.53 -4.41
N ILE A 127 17.94 24.46 -4.40
CA ILE A 127 16.49 24.58 -4.48
C ILE A 127 15.87 25.31 -3.32
N LEU A 128 16.56 25.35 -2.19
CA LEU A 128 16.01 25.96 -0.97
C LEU A 128 16.33 27.43 -0.82
N GLU A 129 16.87 28.03 -1.82
CA GLU A 129 17.18 29.46 -1.78
C GLU A 129 15.98 30.27 -1.38
#